data_f16e3dbcd54079ee33b50aad936ea8ef
#
_entry.id   f16e3dbcd54079ee33b50aad936ea8ef
#
_cell.length_a   1.000
_cell.length_b   1.000
_cell.length_c   1.000
_cell.angle_alpha   90.00
_cell.angle_beta   90.00
_cell.angle_gamma   90.00
#
_symmetry.space_group_name_H-M   'P 1'
#
loop_
_entity.id
_entity.type
_entity.pdbx_description
1 polymer ?
#
loop_
_entity_poly.entity_id
_entity_poly.type
_entity_poly.pdbx_seq_one_letter_code
_entity_poly.pdbx_strand_id
1 'polypeptide(L)'
;MMLKNLSLQTLFSICLLFFYSELAANDAPIILPGAPGEESKNLDAEDATNIANTSYIEADVKFLQGMIVHHEQAILMSSMVGKRTNNPTIVDLADRIDASQEDEISFMEGWLKDRGENVPEENEHSMMDHHGMDHHDMGHHDMSMHLDMVGMASPKQLKELENSKSTDFDRLFLQLMIAHHDGALEMVKDLKKFSGAAYDPILNEFVSDLVNDQGVEIERMNTIAVGLSDDPRSGLAHGLYTADEAILNLELIASLRKPTGFYDPTNPTGKGSEDLTEDNEGKTTAEISRSLRSPMLSFSNTDMAFRDDLLVAGSYHGFNMYKIELQWNSKSHIIDCLSRWSRRCINCW
;
A
#
# COMPACT_ATOMS: atom_id res chain seq x y z
N MET A 1 -71.33 -15.18 -44.53
CA MET A 1 -70.21 -16.16 -44.62
C MET A 1 -68.96 -15.46 -45.15
N MET A 2 -68.28 -14.72 -44.28
CA MET A 2 -66.97 -14.11 -44.60
C MET A 2 -66.15 -13.94 -43.29
N LEU A 3 -65.54 -14.99 -42.92
CA LEU A 3 -64.48 -15.03 -41.88
C LEU A 3 -63.40 -15.96 -42.38
N LYS A 4 -62.51 -15.45 -43.21
CA LYS A 4 -61.28 -16.17 -43.56
C LYS A 4 -60.19 -15.12 -43.76
N ASN A 5 -59.05 -15.37 -43.11
CA ASN A 5 -57.76 -14.76 -43.21
C ASN A 5 -57.50 -13.55 -42.28
N LEU A 6 -57.53 -13.80 -40.98
CA LEU A 6 -56.63 -13.06 -40.10
C LEU A 6 -55.27 -13.73 -40.20
N SER A 7 -54.27 -13.06 -40.77
CA SER A 7 -52.97 -13.62 -41.05
C SER A 7 -52.25 -13.93 -39.75
N LEU A 8 -51.45 -15.00 -39.72
CA LEU A 8 -50.65 -15.43 -38.59
C LEU A 8 -49.75 -14.29 -38.03
N GLN A 9 -49.44 -13.30 -38.86
CA GLN A 9 -48.69 -12.11 -38.49
C GLN A 9 -49.43 -11.15 -37.58
N THR A 10 -50.77 -11.01 -37.75
CA THR A 10 -51.58 -10.17 -36.84
C THR A 10 -51.80 -10.79 -35.48
N LEU A 11 -51.84 -12.12 -35.39
CA LEU A 11 -51.90 -12.80 -34.08
C LEU A 11 -50.54 -12.69 -33.35
N PHE A 12 -49.42 -12.72 -34.06
CA PHE A 12 -48.09 -12.55 -33.47
C PHE A 12 -47.85 -11.11 -32.95
N SER A 13 -48.40 -10.10 -33.68
CA SER A 13 -48.32 -8.69 -33.26
C SER A 13 -49.17 -8.37 -32.06
N ILE A 14 -50.33 -9.03 -31.90
CA ILE A 14 -51.19 -8.86 -30.73
C ILE A 14 -50.62 -9.57 -29.49
N CYS A 15 -49.97 -10.73 -29.65
CA CYS A 15 -49.26 -11.39 -28.56
C CYS A 15 -48.02 -10.62 -28.07
N LEU A 16 -47.32 -9.84 -28.93
CA LEU A 16 -46.20 -9.03 -28.52
C LEU A 16 -46.60 -7.79 -27.70
N LEU A 17 -47.82 -7.32 -27.83
CA LEU A 17 -48.32 -6.16 -27.10
C LEU A 17 -48.80 -6.50 -25.67
N PHE A 18 -48.99 -7.78 -25.32
CA PHE A 18 -49.38 -8.19 -23.98
C PHE A 18 -48.22 -8.65 -23.09
N PHE A 19 -46.97 -8.64 -23.58
CA PHE A 19 -45.77 -8.97 -22.81
C PHE A 19 -44.93 -7.77 -22.39
N TYR A 20 -45.39 -6.54 -22.62
CA TYR A 20 -44.90 -5.40 -21.86
C TYR A 20 -45.71 -5.28 -20.56
N SER A 21 -45.68 -6.32 -19.72
CA SER A 21 -45.81 -6.09 -18.31
C SER A 21 -44.53 -5.34 -17.91
N GLU A 22 -44.69 -4.07 -17.55
CA GLU A 22 -43.70 -3.33 -16.85
C GLU A 22 -43.14 -4.23 -15.74
N LEU A 23 -41.90 -4.73 -15.90
CA LEU A 23 -41.08 -5.02 -14.75
C LEU A 23 -40.84 -3.63 -14.10
N ALA A 24 -41.81 -3.14 -13.35
CA ALA A 24 -41.49 -2.18 -12.32
C ALA A 24 -40.52 -2.92 -11.41
N ALA A 25 -39.24 -2.62 -11.54
CA ALA A 25 -38.26 -2.93 -10.51
C ALA A 25 -38.88 -2.29 -9.26
N ASN A 26 -39.48 -3.12 -8.40
CA ASN A 26 -39.85 -2.65 -7.08
C ASN A 26 -38.51 -2.31 -6.43
N ASP A 27 -38.19 -1.03 -6.33
CA ASP A 27 -37.09 -0.57 -5.53
C ASP A 27 -37.21 -1.22 -4.16
N ALA A 28 -36.14 -1.82 -3.70
CA ALA A 28 -36.16 -2.45 -2.39
C ALA A 28 -36.54 -1.41 -1.34
N PRO A 29 -37.51 -1.70 -0.46
CA PRO A 29 -37.97 -0.72 0.52
C PRO A 29 -36.86 -0.38 1.48
N ILE A 30 -36.63 0.91 1.71
CA ILE A 30 -35.72 1.39 2.75
C ILE A 30 -36.45 1.31 4.08
N ILE A 31 -35.99 0.49 5.00
CA ILE A 31 -36.67 0.23 6.27
C ILE A 31 -35.82 0.74 7.42
N LEU A 32 -36.38 1.66 8.22
CA LEU A 32 -35.81 2.04 9.51
C LEU A 32 -36.34 1.05 10.57
N PRO A 33 -35.46 0.23 11.18
CA PRO A 33 -35.86 -0.66 12.26
C PRO A 33 -36.39 0.13 13.46
N GLY A 34 -37.49 -0.29 14.03
CA GLY A 34 -37.98 0.24 15.30
C GLY A 34 -37.15 -0.22 16.49
N ALA A 35 -37.23 0.49 17.62
CA ALA A 35 -36.64 0.02 18.86
C ALA A 35 -37.31 -1.31 19.31
N PRO A 36 -36.72 -2.10 20.20
CA PRO A 36 -37.28 -3.35 20.67
C PRO A 36 -38.74 -3.15 21.18
N GLY A 37 -39.73 -3.70 20.43
CA GLY A 37 -41.16 -3.56 20.70
C GLY A 37 -41.86 -2.47 19.88
N GLU A 38 -41.16 -1.74 19.02
CA GLU A 38 -41.74 -0.76 18.10
C GLU A 38 -41.75 -1.30 16.65
N GLU A 39 -42.71 -0.82 15.86
CA GLU A 39 -42.80 -1.19 14.44
C GLU A 39 -41.76 -0.48 13.61
N SER A 40 -41.22 -1.17 12.59
CA SER A 40 -40.33 -0.60 11.58
C SER A 40 -41.09 0.39 10.69
N LYS A 41 -40.42 1.46 10.24
CA LYS A 41 -40.92 2.48 9.32
C LYS A 41 -40.34 2.32 7.93
N ASN A 42 -41.17 2.44 6.90
CA ASN A 42 -40.68 2.62 5.54
C ASN A 42 -40.25 4.07 5.36
N LEU A 43 -39.10 4.27 4.79
CA LEU A 43 -38.52 5.58 4.44
C LEU A 43 -38.54 5.75 2.92
N ASP A 44 -38.73 6.98 2.45
CA ASP A 44 -38.28 7.33 1.11
C ASP A 44 -36.78 7.66 1.09
N ALA A 45 -36.23 7.90 -0.10
CA ALA A 45 -34.79 8.16 -0.26
C ALA A 45 -34.35 9.46 0.40
N GLU A 46 -35.24 10.49 0.41
CA GLU A 46 -34.95 11.79 1.03
C GLU A 46 -34.94 11.66 2.56
N ASP A 47 -35.93 11.01 3.14
CA ASP A 47 -36.02 10.76 4.58
C ASP A 47 -34.84 9.88 5.06
N ALA A 48 -34.44 8.84 4.28
CA ALA A 48 -33.32 7.99 4.60
C ALA A 48 -32.01 8.77 4.60
N THR A 49 -31.81 9.65 3.63
CA THR A 49 -30.65 10.52 3.54
C THR A 49 -30.57 11.50 4.71
N ASN A 50 -31.68 12.11 5.07
CA ASN A 50 -31.77 13.04 6.20
C ASN A 50 -31.48 12.35 7.54
N ILE A 51 -31.96 11.12 7.73
CA ILE A 51 -31.71 10.35 8.96
C ILE A 51 -30.25 9.86 9.02
N ALA A 52 -29.67 9.46 7.89
CA ALA A 52 -28.30 9.02 7.80
C ALA A 52 -27.29 10.15 8.05
N ASN A 53 -27.75 11.42 7.98
CA ASN A 53 -26.91 12.61 8.10
C ASN A 53 -25.70 12.57 7.14
N THR A 54 -25.96 12.21 5.88
CA THR A 54 -24.96 12.07 4.81
C THR A 54 -24.57 13.41 4.17
N SER A 55 -24.83 14.53 4.87
CA SER A 55 -24.39 15.85 4.44
C SER A 55 -22.87 16.02 4.63
N TYR A 56 -22.29 16.86 3.80
CA TYR A 56 -20.90 17.27 3.94
C TYR A 56 -20.74 18.35 5.03
N ILE A 57 -19.52 18.53 5.49
CA ILE A 57 -19.13 19.55 6.48
C ILE A 57 -18.03 20.48 5.92
N GLU A 58 -17.79 21.61 6.59
CA GLU A 58 -16.74 22.57 6.20
C GLU A 58 -15.35 21.94 6.06
N ALA A 59 -15.04 20.90 6.85
CA ALA A 59 -13.78 20.18 6.74
C ALA A 59 -13.65 19.44 5.39
N ASP A 60 -14.73 18.91 4.84
CA ASP A 60 -14.75 18.27 3.53
C ASP A 60 -14.43 19.28 2.41
N VAL A 61 -15.04 20.47 2.50
CA VAL A 61 -14.79 21.55 1.53
C VAL A 61 -13.32 21.98 1.57
N LYS A 62 -12.78 22.22 2.76
CA LYS A 62 -11.36 22.60 2.93
C LYS A 62 -10.39 21.52 2.47
N PHE A 63 -10.74 20.27 2.72
CA PHE A 63 -9.96 19.13 2.25
C PHE A 63 -9.88 19.11 0.73
N LEU A 64 -11.02 19.23 0.02
CA LEU A 64 -11.03 19.22 -1.43
C LEU A 64 -10.31 20.44 -2.02
N GLN A 65 -10.54 21.62 -1.47
CA GLN A 65 -9.82 22.82 -1.89
C GLN A 65 -8.31 22.69 -1.72
N GLY A 66 -7.86 22.15 -0.59
CA GLY A 66 -6.43 21.90 -0.37
C GLY A 66 -5.88 20.81 -1.28
N MET A 67 -6.65 19.73 -1.53
CA MET A 67 -6.20 18.61 -2.36
C MET A 67 -6.10 19.00 -3.84
N ILE A 68 -6.93 19.92 -4.34
CA ILE A 68 -6.78 20.47 -5.71
C ILE A 68 -5.41 21.11 -5.85
N VAL A 69 -5.04 22.04 -4.96
CA VAL A 69 -3.73 22.73 -5.00
C VAL A 69 -2.58 21.74 -4.81
N HIS A 70 -2.78 20.71 -3.99
CA HIS A 70 -1.81 19.63 -3.80
C HIS A 70 -1.58 18.88 -5.12
N HIS A 71 -2.62 18.45 -5.82
CA HIS A 71 -2.55 17.73 -7.08
C HIS A 71 -1.93 18.55 -8.23
N GLU A 72 -2.21 19.86 -8.28
CA GLU A 72 -1.57 20.77 -9.25
C GLU A 72 -0.04 20.70 -9.17
N GLN A 73 0.53 20.54 -7.97
CA GLN A 73 1.98 20.40 -7.84
C GLN A 73 2.49 19.07 -8.40
N ALA A 74 1.74 17.98 -8.30
CA ALA A 74 2.11 16.71 -8.92
C ALA A 74 2.14 16.82 -10.44
N ILE A 75 1.13 17.47 -11.04
CA ILE A 75 1.09 17.77 -12.48
C ILE A 75 2.29 18.65 -12.88
N LEU A 76 2.61 19.69 -12.10
CA LEU A 76 3.79 20.52 -12.34
C LEU A 76 5.08 19.70 -12.38
N MET A 77 5.29 18.79 -11.40
CA MET A 77 6.48 17.93 -11.37
C MET A 77 6.50 16.96 -12.55
N SER A 78 5.36 16.35 -12.90
CA SER A 78 5.21 15.44 -14.03
C SER A 78 5.52 16.12 -15.37
N SER A 79 5.10 17.38 -15.56
CA SER A 79 5.35 18.19 -16.76
C SER A 79 6.84 18.42 -17.04
N MET A 80 7.70 18.29 -16.04
CA MET A 80 9.15 18.46 -16.19
C MET A 80 9.82 17.24 -16.82
N VAL A 81 9.20 16.04 -16.72
CA VAL A 81 9.81 14.74 -17.05
C VAL A 81 10.30 14.69 -18.49
N GLY A 82 9.47 15.00 -19.47
CA GLY A 82 9.79 14.86 -20.88
C GLY A 82 10.98 15.70 -21.39
N LYS A 83 11.44 16.67 -20.60
CA LYS A 83 12.59 17.52 -20.92
C LYS A 83 13.85 17.15 -20.12
N ARG A 84 13.75 16.26 -19.15
CA ARG A 84 14.81 15.98 -18.16
C ARG A 84 15.34 14.56 -18.22
N THR A 85 14.51 13.61 -18.64
CA THR A 85 14.89 12.20 -18.77
C THR A 85 14.34 11.58 -20.04
N ASN A 86 14.98 10.50 -20.49
CA ASN A 86 14.48 9.63 -21.56
C ASN A 86 14.22 8.19 -21.03
N ASN A 87 14.19 8.01 -19.73
CA ASN A 87 13.85 6.74 -19.10
C ASN A 87 12.36 6.44 -19.34
N PRO A 88 12.02 5.43 -20.16
CA PRO A 88 10.62 5.18 -20.53
C PRO A 88 9.74 4.86 -19.33
N THR A 89 10.30 4.21 -18.31
CA THR A 89 9.54 3.86 -17.11
C THR A 89 9.13 5.11 -16.30
N ILE A 90 9.99 6.13 -16.26
CA ILE A 90 9.68 7.41 -15.61
C ILE A 90 8.70 8.23 -16.45
N VAL A 91 8.85 8.22 -17.76
CA VAL A 91 7.90 8.90 -18.66
C VAL A 91 6.51 8.28 -18.53
N ASP A 92 6.39 6.96 -18.66
CA ASP A 92 5.10 6.24 -18.52
C ASP A 92 4.47 6.42 -17.13
N LEU A 93 5.29 6.56 -16.08
CA LEU A 93 4.81 6.84 -14.73
C LEU A 93 4.24 8.25 -14.63
N ALA A 94 5.00 9.26 -15.14
CA ALA A 94 4.57 10.65 -15.10
C ALA A 94 3.29 10.90 -15.90
N ASP A 95 3.18 10.30 -17.11
CA ASP A 95 1.98 10.40 -17.93
C ASP A 95 0.73 9.82 -17.22
N ARG A 96 0.90 8.76 -16.43
CA ARG A 96 -0.21 8.20 -15.64
C ARG A 96 -0.58 9.07 -14.45
N ILE A 97 0.41 9.57 -13.73
CA ILE A 97 0.18 10.48 -12.61
C ILE A 97 -0.53 11.74 -13.11
N ASP A 98 -0.08 12.30 -14.22
CA ASP A 98 -0.68 13.48 -14.84
C ASP A 98 -2.17 13.26 -15.14
N ALA A 99 -2.49 12.17 -15.85
CA ALA A 99 -3.87 11.83 -16.20
C ALA A 99 -4.75 11.56 -14.96
N SER A 100 -4.24 10.81 -13.98
CA SER A 100 -4.98 10.50 -12.74
C SER A 100 -5.26 11.76 -11.93
N GLN A 101 -4.25 12.61 -11.76
CA GLN A 101 -4.37 13.84 -10.98
C GLN A 101 -5.31 14.87 -11.66
N GLU A 102 -5.32 14.96 -13.01
CA GLU A 102 -6.27 15.80 -13.75
C GLU A 102 -7.71 15.31 -13.55
N ASP A 103 -7.96 14.00 -13.61
CA ASP A 103 -9.28 13.42 -13.38
C ASP A 103 -9.76 13.67 -11.95
N GLU A 104 -8.87 13.51 -10.95
CA GLU A 104 -9.18 13.77 -9.54
C GLU A 104 -9.45 15.26 -9.27
N ILE A 105 -8.69 16.18 -9.86
CA ILE A 105 -8.97 17.62 -9.80
C ILE A 105 -10.35 17.91 -10.39
N SER A 106 -10.64 17.39 -11.57
CA SER A 106 -11.93 17.60 -12.24
C SER A 106 -13.10 17.11 -11.39
N PHE A 107 -12.94 15.96 -10.71
CA PHE A 107 -13.93 15.47 -9.78
C PHE A 107 -14.12 16.43 -8.59
N MET A 108 -13.05 16.85 -7.95
CA MET A 108 -13.09 17.75 -6.77
C MET A 108 -13.74 19.09 -7.09
N GLU A 109 -13.37 19.66 -8.23
CA GLU A 109 -13.99 20.89 -8.72
C GLU A 109 -15.48 20.71 -9.00
N GLY A 110 -15.88 19.61 -9.66
CA GLY A 110 -17.26 19.29 -9.93
C GLY A 110 -18.06 19.16 -8.63
N TRP A 111 -17.53 18.42 -7.66
CA TRP A 111 -18.16 18.24 -6.36
C TRP A 111 -18.39 19.55 -5.62
N LEU A 112 -17.40 20.47 -5.62
CA LEU A 112 -17.48 21.80 -5.01
C LEU A 112 -18.52 22.66 -5.73
N LYS A 113 -18.47 22.73 -7.08
CA LYS A 113 -19.39 23.50 -7.92
C LYS A 113 -20.84 23.09 -7.73
N ASP A 114 -21.11 21.78 -7.68
CA ASP A 114 -22.47 21.22 -7.53
C ASP A 114 -23.10 21.61 -6.17
N ARG A 115 -22.26 21.91 -5.18
CA ARG A 115 -22.70 22.31 -3.82
C ARG A 115 -22.62 23.81 -3.59
N GLY A 116 -22.23 24.59 -4.61
CA GLY A 116 -22.10 26.04 -4.53
C GLY A 116 -20.92 26.51 -3.70
N GLU A 117 -19.94 25.63 -3.48
CA GLU A 117 -18.71 25.95 -2.77
C GLU A 117 -17.66 26.55 -3.69
N ASN A 118 -16.75 27.36 -3.11
CA ASN A 118 -15.70 27.98 -3.87
C ASN A 118 -14.67 26.95 -4.35
N VAL A 119 -14.30 27.02 -5.64
CA VAL A 119 -13.17 26.30 -6.22
C VAL A 119 -11.96 27.21 -6.14
N PRO A 120 -10.78 26.69 -5.74
CA PRO A 120 -9.53 27.46 -5.84
C PRO A 120 -9.32 27.91 -7.28
N GLU A 121 -8.94 29.18 -7.47
CA GLU A 121 -8.55 29.64 -8.81
C GLU A 121 -7.25 28.92 -9.18
N GLU A 122 -7.17 28.42 -10.43
CA GLU A 122 -5.90 27.97 -10.99
C GLU A 122 -4.91 29.13 -10.84
N ASN A 123 -4.00 29.00 -9.90
CA ASN A 123 -2.87 29.90 -9.86
C ASN A 123 -2.12 29.66 -11.15
N GLU A 124 -2.19 30.57 -12.09
CA GLU A 124 -1.25 30.66 -13.19
C GLU A 124 0.16 30.67 -12.55
N HIS A 125 0.71 29.49 -12.28
CA HIS A 125 2.16 29.34 -12.15
C HIS A 125 2.74 29.59 -13.53
N SER A 126 2.49 30.81 -14.00
CA SER A 126 3.20 31.38 -15.10
C SER A 126 4.67 31.21 -14.79
N MET A 127 5.24 30.24 -15.49
CA MET A 127 6.65 30.02 -15.65
C MET A 127 7.38 31.35 -15.59
N MET A 128 8.25 31.49 -14.60
CA MET A 128 9.32 32.46 -14.49
C MET A 128 9.65 33.20 -15.80
N ASP A 129 9.09 34.35 -16.00
CA ASP A 129 9.72 35.36 -16.81
C ASP A 129 10.14 36.52 -15.87
N HIS A 130 11.42 36.45 -15.47
CA HIS A 130 12.07 37.52 -14.74
C HIS A 130 12.29 38.72 -15.66
N HIS A 131 11.26 39.54 -15.81
CA HIS A 131 11.47 40.93 -16.16
C HIS A 131 10.59 41.81 -15.26
N GLY A 132 11.29 42.58 -14.45
CA GLY A 132 10.72 43.46 -13.47
C GLY A 132 9.68 44.41 -14.06
N MET A 133 8.68 44.74 -13.24
CA MET A 133 8.13 46.10 -13.11
C MET A 133 7.08 46.13 -11.99
N ASP A 134 7.30 47.06 -11.13
CA ASP A 134 6.41 47.92 -10.31
C ASP A 134 5.12 47.35 -9.68
N HIS A 135 5.11 47.54 -8.39
CA HIS A 135 4.02 47.46 -7.43
C HIS A 135 2.71 48.10 -7.91
N HIS A 136 1.64 47.34 -7.96
CA HIS A 136 0.31 47.80 -7.59
C HIS A 136 -0.38 46.75 -6.71
N ASP A 137 -0.74 47.26 -5.54
CA ASP A 137 -1.49 46.68 -4.44
C ASP A 137 -2.82 46.03 -4.94
N MET A 138 -2.90 44.71 -4.92
CA MET A 138 -4.13 43.94 -5.00
C MET A 138 -4.02 42.76 -4.02
N GLY A 139 -4.97 42.67 -3.13
CA GLY A 139 -5.20 41.77 -2.02
C GLY A 139 -4.32 40.53 -1.94
N HIS A 140 -3.49 40.49 -0.90
CA HIS A 140 -2.75 39.29 -0.48
C HIS A 140 -3.72 38.16 -0.14
N HIS A 141 -4.02 37.30 -1.08
CA HIS A 141 -4.34 35.92 -0.74
C HIS A 141 -3.03 35.25 -0.38
N ASP A 142 -2.96 34.79 0.85
CA ASP A 142 -1.75 34.32 1.52
C ASP A 142 -1.23 33.04 0.89
N MET A 143 -0.38 33.15 -0.14
CA MET A 143 0.35 32.03 -0.78
C MET A 143 1.20 31.24 0.22
N SER A 144 1.39 31.73 1.45
CA SER A 144 2.17 31.03 2.48
C SER A 144 1.44 29.82 3.06
N MET A 145 0.11 29.80 3.05
CA MET A 145 -0.67 28.69 3.60
C MET A 145 -0.60 27.41 2.76
N HIS A 146 -0.31 27.50 1.47
CA HIS A 146 -0.25 26.33 0.57
C HIS A 146 1.11 25.62 0.59
N LEU A 147 2.19 26.31 0.97
CA LEU A 147 3.53 25.73 1.04
C LEU A 147 3.76 24.86 2.27
N ASP A 148 2.88 24.93 3.26
CA ASP A 148 2.98 24.18 4.52
C ASP A 148 2.16 22.87 4.51
N MET A 149 1.51 22.51 3.38
CA MET A 149 0.80 21.25 3.28
C MET A 149 1.78 20.09 3.27
N VAL A 150 1.40 19.04 3.99
CA VAL A 150 2.24 17.85 4.15
C VAL A 150 2.57 17.23 2.79
N GLY A 151 3.84 16.93 2.57
CA GLY A 151 4.29 16.26 1.34
C GLY A 151 4.60 17.19 0.18
N MET A 152 4.20 18.44 0.22
CA MET A 152 4.50 19.42 -0.83
C MET A 152 6.00 19.65 -0.99
N ALA A 153 6.48 19.62 -2.23
CA ALA A 153 7.83 20.00 -2.54
C ALA A 153 8.01 21.54 -2.38
N SER A 154 9.02 21.94 -1.64
CA SER A 154 9.36 23.35 -1.47
C SER A 154 9.83 23.99 -2.79
N PRO A 155 9.75 25.32 -2.94
CA PRO A 155 10.26 26.01 -4.14
C PRO A 155 11.73 25.72 -4.44
N LYS A 156 12.53 25.48 -3.39
CA LYS A 156 13.92 25.09 -3.53
C LYS A 156 14.06 23.70 -4.16
N GLN A 157 13.26 22.73 -3.70
CA GLN A 157 13.25 21.37 -4.24
C GLN A 157 12.73 21.32 -5.67
N LEU A 158 11.67 22.07 -5.99
CA LEU A 158 11.17 22.20 -7.37
C LEU A 158 12.25 22.77 -8.30
N LYS A 159 12.97 23.80 -7.86
CA LYS A 159 14.08 24.36 -8.64
C LYS A 159 15.24 23.39 -8.77
N GLU A 160 15.53 22.57 -7.77
CA GLU A 160 16.53 21.53 -7.84
C GLU A 160 16.11 20.44 -8.83
N LEU A 161 14.83 20.03 -8.79
CA LEU A 161 14.25 19.11 -9.76
C LEU A 161 14.34 19.66 -11.19
N GLU A 162 13.99 20.91 -11.38
CA GLU A 162 14.07 21.59 -12.68
C GLU A 162 15.49 21.59 -13.26
N ASN A 163 16.51 21.73 -12.42
CA ASN A 163 17.91 21.79 -12.85
C ASN A 163 18.57 20.41 -12.98
N SER A 164 17.97 19.35 -12.46
CA SER A 164 18.47 17.98 -12.56
C SER A 164 18.16 17.35 -13.93
N LYS A 165 18.88 16.28 -14.29
CA LYS A 165 18.72 15.57 -15.57
C LYS A 165 19.05 14.09 -15.42
N SER A 166 18.52 13.28 -16.33
CA SER A 166 18.79 11.83 -16.41
C SER A 166 18.51 11.14 -15.08
N THR A 167 19.36 10.23 -14.63
CA THR A 167 19.17 9.43 -13.42
C THR A 167 19.04 10.29 -12.15
N ASP A 168 19.74 11.42 -12.07
CA ASP A 168 19.60 12.32 -10.91
C ASP A 168 18.22 12.97 -10.87
N PHE A 169 17.68 13.34 -12.03
CA PHE A 169 16.30 13.79 -12.14
C PHE A 169 15.33 12.67 -11.74
N ASP A 170 15.52 11.47 -12.29
CA ASP A 170 14.65 10.32 -12.02
C ASP A 170 14.55 10.02 -10.52
N ARG A 171 15.69 10.00 -9.83
CA ARG A 171 15.75 9.78 -8.37
C ARG A 171 15.05 10.89 -7.58
N LEU A 172 15.32 12.14 -7.92
CA LEU A 172 14.74 13.28 -7.20
C LEU A 172 13.23 13.39 -7.47
N PHE A 173 12.79 13.16 -8.72
CA PHE A 173 11.38 13.11 -9.09
C PHE A 173 10.63 12.06 -8.26
N LEU A 174 11.12 10.83 -8.22
CA LEU A 174 10.51 9.75 -7.43
C LEU A 174 10.48 10.09 -5.93
N GLN A 175 11.58 10.64 -5.39
CA GLN A 175 11.64 11.01 -3.98
C GLN A 175 10.59 12.07 -3.63
N LEU A 176 10.47 13.12 -4.45
CA LEU A 176 9.52 14.20 -4.21
C LEU A 176 8.08 13.72 -4.44
N MET A 177 7.83 12.91 -5.47
CA MET A 177 6.49 12.42 -5.78
C MET A 177 6.00 11.40 -4.74
N ILE A 178 6.87 10.54 -4.22
CA ILE A 178 6.52 9.63 -3.11
C ILE A 178 6.14 10.46 -1.87
N ALA A 179 6.95 11.44 -1.51
CA ALA A 179 6.64 12.30 -0.36
C ALA A 179 5.33 13.08 -0.54
N HIS A 180 5.05 13.51 -1.77
CA HIS A 180 3.82 14.18 -2.15
C HIS A 180 2.60 13.26 -1.99
N HIS A 181 2.64 12.04 -2.49
CA HIS A 181 1.57 11.06 -2.34
C HIS A 181 1.35 10.65 -0.88
N ASP A 182 2.43 10.44 -0.10
CA ASP A 182 2.33 10.23 1.35
C ASP A 182 1.64 11.41 2.05
N GLY A 183 1.88 12.63 1.57
CA GLY A 183 1.21 13.83 2.05
C GLY A 183 -0.30 13.81 1.82
N ALA A 184 -0.75 13.38 0.63
CA ALA A 184 -2.17 13.22 0.32
C ALA A 184 -2.85 12.21 1.27
N LEU A 185 -2.19 11.08 1.54
CA LEU A 185 -2.68 10.08 2.50
C LEU A 185 -2.78 10.64 3.92
N GLU A 186 -1.84 11.48 4.34
CA GLU A 186 -1.91 12.13 5.65
C GLU A 186 -3.04 13.17 5.71
N MET A 187 -3.28 13.94 4.63
CA MET A 187 -4.43 14.85 4.54
C MET A 187 -5.76 14.10 4.68
N VAL A 188 -5.90 12.92 4.09
CA VAL A 188 -7.09 12.06 4.28
C VAL A 188 -7.22 11.61 5.75
N LYS A 189 -6.13 11.23 6.39
CA LYS A 189 -6.17 10.86 7.82
C LYS A 189 -6.60 12.03 8.69
N ASP A 190 -6.16 13.24 8.36
CA ASP A 190 -6.51 14.45 9.07
C ASP A 190 -7.99 14.80 8.87
N LEU A 191 -8.51 14.70 7.66
CA LEU A 191 -9.93 14.81 7.37
C LEU A 191 -10.75 13.87 8.25
N LYS A 192 -10.37 12.60 8.30
CA LYS A 192 -11.10 11.56 9.07
C LYS A 192 -11.09 11.76 10.60
N LYS A 193 -10.32 12.73 11.12
CA LYS A 193 -10.37 13.12 12.55
C LYS A 193 -11.61 13.96 12.89
N PHE A 194 -12.23 14.60 11.89
CA PHE A 194 -13.43 15.40 12.09
C PHE A 194 -14.68 14.51 12.09
N SER A 195 -15.51 14.68 13.10
CA SER A 195 -16.79 13.94 13.18
C SER A 195 -17.73 14.39 12.05
N GLY A 196 -18.20 13.44 11.25
CA GLY A 196 -19.09 13.71 10.10
C GLY A 196 -18.34 13.99 8.80
N ALA A 197 -17.00 14.00 8.79
CA ALA A 197 -16.22 14.15 7.56
C ALA A 197 -16.36 12.92 6.65
N ALA A 198 -16.41 13.18 5.36
CA ALA A 198 -16.60 12.17 4.30
C ALA A 198 -17.84 11.28 4.54
N TYR A 199 -18.93 11.86 5.07
CA TYR A 199 -20.21 11.16 5.21
C TYR A 199 -21.07 11.28 3.94
N ASP A 200 -20.82 12.28 3.09
CA ASP A 200 -21.39 12.33 1.73
C ASP A 200 -20.92 11.06 0.98
N PRO A 201 -21.86 10.23 0.44
CA PRO A 201 -21.49 8.96 -0.17
C PRO A 201 -20.55 9.08 -1.37
N ILE A 202 -20.71 10.13 -2.17
CA ILE A 202 -19.89 10.39 -3.35
C ILE A 202 -18.46 10.78 -2.91
N LEU A 203 -18.36 11.64 -1.90
CA LEU A 203 -17.08 12.02 -1.33
C LEU A 203 -16.38 10.84 -0.61
N ASN A 204 -17.16 9.98 0.06
CA ASN A 204 -16.62 8.78 0.71
C ASN A 204 -15.98 7.81 -0.28
N GLU A 205 -16.66 7.58 -1.41
CA GLU A 205 -16.13 6.76 -2.50
C GLU A 205 -14.85 7.36 -3.04
N PHE A 206 -14.86 8.64 -3.41
CA PHE A 206 -13.67 9.36 -3.89
C PHE A 206 -12.48 9.27 -2.92
N VAL A 207 -12.70 9.55 -1.64
CA VAL A 207 -11.63 9.49 -0.62
C VAL A 207 -11.08 8.08 -0.47
N SER A 208 -11.91 7.05 -0.67
CA SER A 208 -11.49 5.66 -0.60
C SER A 208 -10.66 5.26 -1.81
N ASP A 209 -11.07 5.69 -3.00
CA ASP A 209 -10.34 5.45 -4.25
C ASP A 209 -9.00 6.19 -4.23
N LEU A 210 -8.99 7.46 -3.83
CA LEU A 210 -7.77 8.25 -3.67
C LEU A 210 -6.74 7.55 -2.77
N VAL A 211 -7.16 6.99 -1.64
CA VAL A 211 -6.25 6.25 -0.75
C VAL A 211 -5.67 5.02 -1.44
N ASN A 212 -6.48 4.28 -2.18
CA ASN A 212 -6.03 3.09 -2.89
C ASN A 212 -5.07 3.45 -4.03
N ASP A 213 -5.42 4.42 -4.84
CA ASP A 213 -4.65 4.81 -6.03
C ASP A 213 -3.31 5.42 -5.62
N GLN A 214 -3.30 6.36 -4.67
CA GLN A 214 -2.06 6.94 -4.13
C GLN A 214 -1.16 5.86 -3.51
N GLY A 215 -1.75 4.89 -2.79
CA GLY A 215 -1.00 3.76 -2.20
C GLY A 215 -0.34 2.88 -3.26
N VAL A 216 -1.05 2.53 -4.32
CA VAL A 216 -0.52 1.73 -5.44
C VAL A 216 0.58 2.48 -6.19
N GLU A 217 0.43 3.79 -6.37
CA GLU A 217 1.45 4.61 -7.02
C GLU A 217 2.72 4.73 -6.19
N ILE A 218 2.61 4.89 -4.86
CA ILE A 218 3.75 4.86 -3.95
C ILE A 218 4.52 3.53 -4.07
N GLU A 219 3.83 2.39 -4.05
CA GLU A 219 4.49 1.08 -4.20
C GLU A 219 5.22 0.95 -5.55
N ARG A 220 4.60 1.42 -6.62
CA ARG A 220 5.20 1.44 -7.95
C ARG A 220 6.44 2.33 -8.00
N MET A 221 6.34 3.56 -7.49
CA MET A 221 7.46 4.50 -7.42
C MET A 221 8.62 3.94 -6.59
N ASN A 222 8.34 3.33 -5.44
CA ASN A 222 9.35 2.68 -4.61
C ASN A 222 10.06 1.54 -5.38
N THR A 223 9.31 0.74 -6.12
CA THR A 223 9.88 -0.35 -6.96
C THR A 223 10.85 0.21 -8.01
N ILE A 224 10.47 1.31 -8.67
CA ILE A 224 11.32 1.98 -9.67
C ILE A 224 12.55 2.59 -8.97
N ALA A 225 12.38 3.26 -7.83
CA ALA A 225 13.45 3.90 -7.07
C ALA A 225 14.51 2.88 -6.60
N VAL A 226 14.10 1.68 -6.21
CA VAL A 226 15.01 0.56 -5.90
C VAL A 226 15.90 0.24 -7.09
N GLY A 227 15.34 0.16 -8.29
CA GLY A 227 16.08 -0.11 -9.53
C GLY A 227 17.07 0.99 -9.93
N LEU A 228 16.86 2.23 -9.46
CA LEU A 228 17.74 3.38 -9.72
C LEU A 228 18.76 3.62 -8.59
N SER A 229 18.70 2.85 -7.51
CA SER A 229 19.59 3.00 -6.37
C SER A 229 20.99 2.47 -6.67
N ASP A 230 22.02 3.23 -6.28
CA ASP A 230 23.42 2.76 -6.29
C ASP A 230 23.76 1.93 -5.03
N ASP A 231 22.83 1.80 -4.10
CA ASP A 231 23.04 0.99 -2.90
C ASP A 231 23.07 -0.51 -3.30
N PRO A 232 24.18 -1.21 -3.04
CA PRO A 232 24.29 -2.62 -3.41
C PRO A 232 23.27 -3.52 -2.69
N ARG A 233 22.55 -2.99 -1.69
CA ARG A 233 21.46 -3.71 -1.00
C ARG A 233 20.11 -3.59 -1.72
N SER A 234 19.96 -2.58 -2.58
CA SER A 234 18.76 -2.42 -3.38
C SER A 234 18.74 -3.48 -4.48
N GLY A 235 17.61 -4.09 -4.71
CA GLY A 235 17.49 -5.12 -5.75
C GLY A 235 18.05 -6.50 -5.41
N LEU A 236 18.48 -6.73 -4.16
CA LEU A 236 18.84 -8.08 -3.71
C LEU A 236 17.66 -9.01 -3.83
N ALA A 237 17.85 -10.16 -4.47
CA ALA A 237 16.82 -11.18 -4.55
C ALA A 237 16.50 -11.73 -3.16
N HIS A 238 15.21 -11.81 -2.84
CA HIS A 238 14.75 -12.44 -1.62
C HIS A 238 14.75 -13.96 -1.76
N GLY A 239 14.92 -14.66 -0.66
CA GLY A 239 14.85 -16.11 -0.64
C GLY A 239 15.28 -16.69 0.68
N LEU A 240 14.65 -17.79 1.10
CA LEU A 240 14.94 -18.40 2.38
C LEU A 240 16.38 -18.94 2.47
N TYR A 241 16.93 -19.42 1.35
CA TYR A 241 18.26 -19.98 1.25
C TYR A 241 19.02 -19.50 0.02
N THR A 242 18.42 -18.63 -0.77
CA THR A 242 18.91 -18.16 -2.05
C THR A 242 18.86 -16.63 -2.14
N ALA A 243 18.72 -15.96 -0.99
CA ALA A 243 18.81 -14.51 -0.94
C ALA A 243 20.20 -14.05 -1.41
N ASP A 244 20.20 -13.00 -2.22
CA ASP A 244 21.45 -12.35 -2.61
C ASP A 244 22.12 -11.63 -1.42
N GLU A 245 23.37 -11.32 -1.55
CA GLU A 245 24.20 -10.77 -0.49
C GLU A 245 24.80 -9.42 -0.88
N ALA A 246 24.76 -8.45 0.04
CA ALA A 246 25.53 -7.22 -0.05
C ALA A 246 26.51 -7.17 1.13
N ILE A 247 27.78 -7.39 0.85
CA ILE A 247 28.85 -7.50 1.84
C ILE A 247 29.96 -6.49 1.51
N LEU A 248 30.41 -5.76 2.53
CA LEU A 248 31.53 -4.84 2.43
C LEU A 248 32.61 -5.23 3.46
N ASN A 249 33.83 -5.54 3.00
CA ASN A 249 34.98 -5.93 3.81
C ASN A 249 34.76 -7.18 4.70
N LEU A 250 33.81 -8.01 4.35
CA LEU A 250 33.53 -9.30 4.98
C LEU A 250 33.32 -10.34 3.88
N GLU A 251 33.35 -11.61 4.24
CA GLU A 251 32.97 -12.72 3.38
C GLU A 251 32.04 -13.65 4.13
N LEU A 252 30.91 -14.03 3.54
CA LEU A 252 30.03 -15.05 4.11
C LEU A 252 30.67 -16.43 3.88
N ILE A 253 31.17 -17.03 4.95
CA ILE A 253 31.82 -18.34 4.88
C ILE A 253 30.78 -19.44 4.69
N ALA A 254 29.70 -19.41 5.44
CA ALA A 254 28.62 -20.40 5.33
C ALA A 254 27.31 -19.88 5.95
N SER A 255 26.20 -20.33 5.37
CA SER A 255 24.85 -20.18 5.92
C SER A 255 24.31 -21.58 6.26
N LEU A 256 24.21 -21.87 7.55
CA LEU A 256 23.81 -23.20 8.00
C LEU A 256 22.34 -23.21 8.40
N ARG A 257 21.65 -24.24 7.95
CA ARG A 257 20.23 -24.45 8.31
C ARG A 257 20.14 -24.92 9.76
N LYS A 258 19.04 -24.63 10.40
CA LYS A 258 18.71 -25.17 11.72
C LYS A 258 18.82 -26.70 11.69
N PRO A 259 19.60 -27.29 12.60
CA PRO A 259 19.78 -28.75 12.62
C PRO A 259 18.46 -29.48 12.88
N THR A 260 18.26 -30.62 12.25
CA THR A 260 17.02 -31.43 12.35
C THR A 260 16.68 -31.88 13.77
N GLY A 261 17.67 -31.88 14.68
CA GLY A 261 17.43 -32.17 16.11
C GLY A 261 16.62 -31.10 16.85
N PHE A 262 16.52 -29.88 16.31
CA PHE A 262 15.93 -28.72 16.98
C PHE A 262 14.53 -28.33 16.45
N TYR A 263 14.02 -29.03 15.47
CA TYR A 263 12.65 -28.87 14.99
C TYR A 263 12.05 -30.24 14.61
N ASP A 264 10.73 -30.30 14.50
CA ASP A 264 10.07 -31.50 14.00
C ASP A 264 10.09 -31.50 12.45
N PRO A 265 10.81 -32.43 11.80
CA PRO A 265 10.86 -32.48 10.33
C PRO A 265 9.51 -32.87 9.69
N THR A 266 8.57 -33.44 10.47
CA THR A 266 7.21 -33.76 10.00
C THR A 266 6.26 -32.58 10.13
N ASN A 267 6.58 -31.62 11.01
CA ASN A 267 5.84 -30.34 11.19
C ASN A 267 6.83 -29.15 11.27
N PRO A 268 7.54 -28.80 10.19
CA PRO A 268 8.58 -27.78 10.21
C PRO A 268 8.07 -26.38 10.53
N THR A 269 6.79 -26.09 10.31
CA THR A 269 6.17 -24.81 10.59
C THR A 269 5.67 -24.67 12.01
N GLY A 270 5.52 -25.74 12.74
CA GLY A 270 4.94 -25.78 14.09
C GLY A 270 3.46 -25.38 14.14
N LYS A 271 2.77 -25.31 12.99
CA LYS A 271 1.34 -24.96 12.97
C LYS A 271 0.51 -26.10 13.55
N GLY A 272 -0.50 -25.77 14.36
CA GLY A 272 -1.40 -26.73 15.01
C GLY A 272 -0.84 -27.41 16.25
N SER A 273 0.35 -27.01 16.75
CA SER A 273 0.89 -27.52 18.01
C SER A 273 0.32 -26.83 19.26
N GLU A 274 -0.51 -25.81 19.09
CA GLU A 274 -1.12 -25.06 20.18
C GLU A 274 -2.11 -25.87 21.00
N ASP A 275 -2.65 -26.96 20.44
CA ASP A 275 -3.62 -27.83 21.10
C ASP A 275 -2.99 -28.97 21.97
N LEU A 276 -1.68 -28.99 22.12
CA LEU A 276 -0.98 -30.11 22.77
C LEU A 276 -0.84 -29.98 24.29
N THR A 277 -1.49 -29.00 24.91
CA THR A 277 -1.36 -28.77 26.35
C THR A 277 -2.27 -29.65 27.22
N GLU A 278 -3.28 -30.34 26.66
CA GLU A 278 -4.27 -31.01 27.52
C GLU A 278 -4.40 -32.54 27.33
N ASP A 279 -3.96 -33.17 26.23
CA ASP A 279 -4.09 -34.62 26.05
C ASP A 279 -2.83 -35.30 25.54
N ASN A 280 -1.94 -35.63 26.46
CA ASN A 280 -0.79 -36.48 26.17
C ASN A 280 -1.09 -38.01 26.34
N GLU A 281 -2.35 -38.37 26.60
CA GLU A 281 -2.76 -39.80 26.70
C GLU A 281 -2.58 -40.50 25.36
N GLY A 282 -1.68 -41.47 25.33
CA GLY A 282 -1.39 -42.30 24.16
C GLY A 282 -0.22 -41.85 23.29
N LYS A 283 0.44 -40.73 23.59
CA LYS A 283 1.64 -40.30 22.86
C LYS A 283 2.91 -40.85 23.46
N THR A 284 3.86 -41.25 22.59
CA THR A 284 5.19 -41.67 23.05
C THR A 284 5.99 -40.44 23.55
N THR A 285 6.94 -40.68 24.47
CA THR A 285 7.88 -39.65 24.94
C THR A 285 8.61 -38.93 23.79
N ALA A 286 8.85 -39.64 22.69
CA ALA A 286 9.50 -39.10 21.49
C ALA A 286 8.56 -38.15 20.71
N GLU A 287 7.27 -38.42 20.68
CA GLU A 287 6.26 -37.54 20.04
C GLU A 287 6.01 -36.29 20.84
N ILE A 288 5.89 -36.41 22.17
CA ILE A 288 5.81 -35.25 23.08
C ILE A 288 7.06 -34.39 22.96
N SER A 289 8.25 -34.98 22.94
CA SER A 289 9.50 -34.24 22.80
C SER A 289 9.62 -33.53 21.44
N ARG A 290 9.04 -34.08 20.36
CA ARG A 290 9.00 -33.40 19.04
C ARG A 290 8.02 -32.22 19.03
N SER A 291 6.87 -32.37 19.63
CA SER A 291 5.84 -31.32 19.66
C SER A 291 6.28 -30.06 20.43
N LEU A 292 7.23 -30.20 21.36
CA LEU A 292 7.83 -29.10 22.09
C LEU A 292 8.92 -28.33 21.35
N ARG A 293 9.30 -28.78 20.16
CA ARG A 293 10.35 -28.13 19.37
C ARG A 293 9.83 -26.92 18.65
N SER A 294 10.63 -25.86 18.64
CA SER A 294 10.27 -24.64 17.92
C SER A 294 10.22 -24.86 16.40
N PRO A 295 9.42 -24.05 15.67
CA PRO A 295 9.40 -24.08 14.21
C PRO A 295 10.77 -23.94 13.58
N MET A 296 10.96 -24.50 12.37
CA MET A 296 12.24 -24.47 11.68
C MET A 296 12.83 -23.06 11.52
N LEU A 297 11.98 -22.04 11.29
CA LEU A 297 12.40 -20.66 11.11
C LEU A 297 12.52 -19.87 12.42
N SER A 298 12.06 -20.42 13.53
CA SER A 298 12.13 -19.80 14.86
C SER A 298 13.34 -20.34 15.63
N PHE A 299 14.55 -19.87 15.25
CA PHE A 299 15.80 -20.30 15.88
C PHE A 299 16.59 -19.10 16.34
N SER A 300 16.94 -19.06 17.59
CA SER A 300 17.78 -18.02 18.18
C SER A 300 19.04 -18.65 18.78
N ASN A 301 20.19 -18.23 18.27
CA ASN A 301 21.46 -18.48 18.95
C ASN A 301 21.57 -17.54 20.14
N THR A 302 22.09 -18.03 21.26
CA THR A 302 22.30 -17.24 22.49
C THR A 302 23.72 -16.69 22.54
N ASP A 303 24.71 -17.58 22.63
CA ASP A 303 26.12 -17.24 22.73
C ASP A 303 26.96 -18.09 21.79
N MET A 304 28.17 -17.60 21.47
CA MET A 304 29.14 -18.32 20.69
C MET A 304 30.49 -18.33 21.41
N ALA A 305 31.12 -19.48 21.44
CA ALA A 305 32.49 -19.64 21.98
C ALA A 305 33.38 -20.32 20.92
N PHE A 306 34.60 -19.86 20.84
CA PHE A 306 35.61 -20.37 19.90
C PHE A 306 36.77 -20.96 20.66
N ARG A 307 37.26 -22.08 20.19
CA ARG A 307 38.52 -22.65 20.63
C ARG A 307 39.20 -23.36 19.45
N ASP A 308 40.31 -22.78 19.00
CA ASP A 308 41.03 -23.22 17.81
C ASP A 308 40.11 -23.28 16.56
N ASP A 309 39.87 -24.46 16.02
CA ASP A 309 38.97 -24.74 14.89
C ASP A 309 37.54 -25.12 15.31
N LEU A 310 37.22 -25.02 16.58
CA LEU A 310 35.90 -25.38 17.14
C LEU A 310 35.10 -24.15 17.44
N LEU A 311 33.91 -24.08 16.87
CA LEU A 311 32.85 -23.13 17.23
C LEU A 311 31.73 -23.85 18.01
N VAL A 312 31.40 -23.37 19.16
CA VAL A 312 30.24 -23.79 19.94
C VAL A 312 29.20 -22.67 19.90
N ALA A 313 28.03 -22.96 19.35
CA ALA A 313 26.90 -22.03 19.29
C ALA A 313 25.80 -22.51 20.22
N GLY A 314 25.47 -21.73 21.23
CA GLY A 314 24.37 -21.97 22.16
C GLY A 314 23.01 -21.56 21.57
N SER A 315 21.95 -22.19 22.06
CA SER A 315 20.56 -21.81 21.78
C SER A 315 19.70 -22.12 23.00
N TYR A 316 18.44 -21.66 23.00
CA TYR A 316 17.50 -22.01 24.10
C TYR A 316 17.21 -23.52 24.22
N HIS A 317 17.57 -24.31 23.22
CA HIS A 317 17.32 -25.76 23.20
C HIS A 317 18.61 -26.58 23.35
N GLY A 318 19.74 -25.96 23.70
CA GLY A 318 21.03 -26.63 23.84
C GLY A 318 22.15 -25.91 23.05
N PHE A 319 23.12 -26.65 22.60
CA PHE A 319 24.23 -26.09 21.84
C PHE A 319 24.61 -26.99 20.67
N ASN A 320 25.17 -26.35 19.63
CA ASN A 320 25.74 -27.02 18.46
C ASN A 320 27.25 -26.80 18.45
N MET A 321 27.97 -27.80 18.00
CA MET A 321 29.41 -27.72 17.77
C MET A 321 29.70 -27.82 16.30
N TYR A 322 30.52 -26.89 15.81
CA TYR A 322 30.95 -26.83 14.41
C TYR A 322 32.48 -26.85 14.34
N LYS A 323 33.01 -27.61 13.42
CA LYS A 323 34.40 -27.56 13.08
C LYS A 323 34.61 -26.57 11.93
N ILE A 324 35.51 -25.60 12.10
CA ILE A 324 35.84 -24.60 11.10
C ILE A 324 37.09 -25.03 10.40
N GLU A 325 37.00 -25.42 9.13
CA GLU A 325 38.17 -25.73 8.32
C GLU A 325 38.46 -24.56 7.36
N LEU A 326 39.46 -23.77 7.70
CA LEU A 326 39.95 -22.67 6.85
C LEU A 326 40.98 -23.25 5.86
N GLN A 327 40.56 -23.45 4.62
CA GLN A 327 41.45 -23.83 3.53
C GLN A 327 41.98 -22.56 2.85
N TRP A 328 43.26 -22.23 3.05
CA TRP A 328 43.89 -21.01 2.53
C TRP A 328 43.97 -20.91 1.00
N ASN A 329 43.70 -21.98 0.27
CA ASN A 329 43.86 -22.04 -1.19
C ASN A 329 42.64 -22.50 -1.99
N SER A 330 41.49 -22.68 -1.39
CA SER A 330 40.24 -22.98 -2.11
C SER A 330 39.09 -22.11 -1.63
N LYS A 331 38.22 -21.66 -2.57
CA LYS A 331 37.03 -20.88 -2.27
C LYS A 331 35.93 -21.67 -1.52
N SER A 332 36.24 -22.84 -0.99
CA SER A 332 35.32 -23.67 -0.24
C SER A 332 35.75 -23.77 1.22
N HIS A 333 35.06 -23.03 2.07
CA HIS A 333 35.13 -23.20 3.51
C HIS A 333 34.14 -24.27 3.92
N ILE A 334 34.58 -25.34 4.58
CA ILE A 334 33.68 -26.40 5.06
C ILE A 334 33.48 -26.16 6.55
N ILE A 335 32.21 -25.91 6.93
CA ILE A 335 31.76 -25.97 8.31
C ILE A 335 30.99 -27.25 8.47
N ASP A 336 31.55 -28.23 9.17
CA ASP A 336 30.86 -29.50 9.44
C ASP A 336 30.26 -29.48 10.85
N CYS A 337 28.97 -29.80 10.95
CA CYS A 337 28.29 -29.92 12.22
C CYS A 337 28.59 -31.28 12.82
N LEU A 338 29.28 -31.30 13.97
CA LEU A 338 29.58 -32.52 14.69
C LEU A 338 28.31 -33.13 15.34
N SER A 339 27.41 -33.64 14.50
CA SER A 339 26.09 -34.11 14.90
C SER A 339 26.07 -35.32 15.84
N ARG A 340 27.24 -35.93 16.16
CA ARG A 340 27.31 -37.12 17.00
C ARG A 340 27.11 -36.87 18.50
N TRP A 341 27.27 -35.64 18.97
CA TRP A 341 27.24 -35.34 20.41
C TRP A 341 25.90 -34.74 20.89
N SER A 342 25.04 -34.28 20.03
CA SER A 342 23.75 -33.68 20.42
C SER A 342 22.75 -34.65 21.04
N ARG A 343 22.93 -35.96 20.91
CA ARG A 343 21.99 -36.96 21.45
C ARG A 343 22.20 -37.30 22.93
N ARG A 344 23.29 -36.88 23.58
CA ARG A 344 23.57 -37.22 24.98
C ARG A 344 23.35 -36.08 25.96
N CYS A 345 23.22 -34.85 25.53
CA CYS A 345 23.03 -33.71 26.44
C CYS A 345 21.59 -33.30 26.68
N ILE A 346 20.61 -33.98 26.10
CA ILE A 346 19.17 -33.67 26.34
C ILE A 346 18.70 -34.19 27.73
N ASN A 347 19.49 -35.00 28.41
CA ASN A 347 19.13 -35.60 29.71
C ASN A 347 19.93 -35.06 30.90
N CYS A 348 20.59 -33.92 30.81
CA CYS A 348 21.23 -33.27 31.95
C CYS A 348 20.58 -31.92 32.23
N TRP A 349 19.30 -31.96 32.62
CA TRP A 349 18.64 -31.05 33.62
C TRP A 349 17.28 -31.61 33.95
#